data_6fa4072e53aa8183824f955dc742d9cc
#
_entry.id   6fa4072e53aa8183824f955dc742d9cc
#
_cell.length_a   1.000
_cell.length_b   1.000
_cell.length_c   1.000
_cell.angle_alpha   90.00
_cell.angle_beta   90.00
_cell.angle_gamma   90.00
#
_symmetry.space_group_name_H-M   'P 1'
#
loop_
_entity.id
_entity.type
_entity.pdbx_description
1 polymer ?
#
loop_
_entity_poly.entity_id
_entity_poly.type
_entity_poly.pdbx_seq_one_letter_code
_entity_poly.pdbx_strand_id
1 'polypeptide(L)'
;MRIYFDCCCLNRPYDDLSNNKVRMECEAVLSIIDNCKTNDWSYFSSDVLLDEILETTDNDKREKVLLLYHAAAEHIGFTETIFSRAKELEQFNVKSFDALHIASAEAAGVDVLLTTDRKLVNAAKRAGTLIPVKNPLVWLAEVLYDRES
;
A
#
# COMPACT_ATOMS: atom_id res chain seq x y z
N MET A 1 2.63 -5.82 13.21
CA MET A 1 1.77 -5.25 12.12
C MET A 1 2.28 -5.70 10.78
N ARG A 2 1.40 -6.24 9.97
CA ARG A 2 1.67 -6.68 8.60
C ARG A 2 1.01 -5.71 7.64
N ILE A 3 1.79 -5.06 6.79
CA ILE A 3 1.39 -3.86 6.04
C ILE A 3 1.58 -4.08 4.54
N TYR A 4 0.58 -3.73 3.76
CA TYR A 4 0.68 -3.66 2.31
C TYR A 4 0.65 -2.21 1.87
N PHE A 5 1.70 -1.74 1.18
CA PHE A 5 1.71 -0.43 0.56
C PHE A 5 1.33 -0.55 -0.91
N ASP A 6 0.43 0.30 -1.39
CA ASP A 6 0.26 0.42 -2.84
C ASP A 6 1.40 1.25 -3.46
N CYS A 7 1.43 1.32 -4.77
CA CYS A 7 2.50 2.02 -5.50
C CYS A 7 2.59 3.50 -5.13
N CYS A 8 1.47 4.18 -4.95
CA CYS A 8 1.48 5.62 -4.63
C CYS A 8 2.12 5.91 -3.27
N CYS A 9 2.01 5.02 -2.29
CA CYS A 9 2.71 5.18 -1.01
C CYS A 9 4.23 5.10 -1.20
N LEU A 10 4.71 4.14 -1.96
CA LEU A 10 6.15 3.97 -2.21
C LEU A 10 6.72 5.10 -3.07
N ASN A 11 5.89 5.76 -3.87
CA ASN A 11 6.27 6.93 -4.66
C ASN A 11 6.43 8.19 -3.81
N ARG A 12 5.72 8.31 -2.69
CA ARG A 12 5.67 9.55 -1.90
C ARG A 12 7.04 10.14 -1.54
N PRO A 13 8.05 9.34 -1.12
CA PRO A 13 9.37 9.91 -0.81
C PRO A 13 10.04 10.62 -2.00
N TYR A 14 9.60 10.33 -3.23
CA TYR A 14 10.19 10.84 -4.47
C TYR A 14 9.26 11.80 -5.21
N ASP A 15 8.13 12.16 -4.61
CA ASP A 15 7.20 13.16 -5.14
C ASP A 15 7.64 14.58 -4.74
N ASP A 16 6.94 15.59 -5.27
CA ASP A 16 7.19 17.00 -4.92
C ASP A 16 6.73 17.26 -3.48
N LEU A 17 7.69 17.38 -2.56
CA LEU A 17 7.43 17.57 -1.13
C LEU A 17 7.09 19.03 -0.75
N SER A 18 6.98 19.96 -1.72
CA SER A 18 6.54 21.32 -1.45
C SER A 18 5.04 21.37 -1.07
N ASN A 19 4.25 20.39 -1.48
CA ASN A 19 2.87 20.25 -1.07
C ASN A 19 2.81 19.67 0.35
N ASN A 20 2.11 20.34 1.27
CA ASN A 20 2.04 19.93 2.67
C ASN A 20 1.48 18.52 2.87
N LYS A 21 0.40 18.18 2.16
CA LYS A 21 -0.22 16.86 2.26
C LYS A 21 0.74 15.75 1.80
N VAL A 22 1.40 15.95 0.65
CA VAL A 22 2.37 15.00 0.11
C VAL A 22 3.53 14.82 1.07
N ARG A 23 4.05 15.92 1.63
CA ARG A 23 5.15 15.85 2.61
C ARG A 23 4.75 15.06 3.86
N MET A 24 3.56 15.32 4.40
CA MET A 24 3.09 14.62 5.59
C MET A 24 2.85 13.13 5.32
N GLU A 25 2.31 12.80 4.17
CA GLU A 25 2.16 11.40 3.75
C GLU A 25 3.52 10.72 3.56
N CYS A 26 4.49 11.43 2.99
CA CYS A 26 5.87 10.94 2.86
C CYS A 26 6.48 10.62 4.23
N GLU A 27 6.38 11.55 5.17
CA GLU A 27 6.89 11.36 6.54
C GLU A 27 6.24 10.15 7.22
N ALA A 28 4.94 9.96 7.02
CA ALA A 28 4.23 8.80 7.56
C ALA A 28 4.74 7.48 6.95
N VAL A 29 4.89 7.42 5.62
CA VAL A 29 5.39 6.23 4.93
C VAL A 29 6.80 5.89 5.41
N LEU A 30 7.70 6.86 5.49
CA LEU A 30 9.08 6.64 5.94
C LEU A 30 9.12 6.19 7.40
N SER A 31 8.28 6.75 8.25
CA SER A 31 8.17 6.35 9.66
C SER A 31 7.70 4.90 9.79
N ILE A 32 6.71 4.50 8.98
CA ILE A 32 6.21 3.12 8.96
C ILE A 32 7.32 2.16 8.50
N ILE A 33 8.03 2.49 7.43
CA ILE A 33 9.14 1.67 6.92
C ILE A 33 10.24 1.54 8.00
N ASP A 34 10.55 2.64 8.68
CA ASP A 34 11.52 2.61 9.79
C ASP A 34 11.08 1.67 10.91
N ASN A 35 9.81 1.69 11.28
CA ASN A 35 9.24 0.75 12.25
C ASN A 35 9.35 -0.71 11.77
N CYS A 36 9.29 -0.95 10.47
CA CYS A 36 9.50 -2.30 9.93
C CYS A 36 10.95 -2.79 10.09
N LYS A 37 11.91 -1.87 10.22
CA LYS A 37 13.33 -2.20 10.43
C LYS A 37 13.66 -2.44 11.90
N THR A 38 13.01 -1.71 12.81
CA THR A 38 13.39 -1.63 14.22
C THR A 38 12.41 -2.33 15.15
N ASN A 39 11.19 -2.63 14.70
CA ASN A 39 10.13 -3.26 15.47
C ASN A 39 9.64 -4.53 14.76
N ASP A 40 8.59 -5.15 15.29
CA ASP A 40 8.02 -6.39 14.73
C ASP A 40 7.07 -6.14 13.55
N TRP A 41 7.09 -4.94 12.98
CA TRP A 41 6.30 -4.64 11.79
C TRP A 41 6.98 -5.19 10.54
N SER A 42 6.19 -5.56 9.56
CA SER A 42 6.70 -5.99 8.25
C SER A 42 5.81 -5.45 7.14
N TYR A 43 6.41 -5.21 5.98
CA TYR A 43 5.64 -4.87 4.79
C TYR A 43 5.94 -5.84 3.66
N PHE A 44 5.03 -5.88 2.68
CA PHE A 44 5.00 -6.87 1.61
C PHE A 44 5.41 -6.29 0.28
N SER A 45 6.09 -7.10 -0.52
CA SER A 45 6.12 -6.94 -1.97
C SER A 45 5.04 -7.83 -2.60
N SER A 46 4.73 -7.61 -3.86
CA SER A 46 3.81 -8.48 -4.60
C SER A 46 4.09 -8.41 -6.10
N ASP A 47 3.68 -9.44 -6.82
CA ASP A 47 3.76 -9.43 -8.29
C ASP A 47 2.97 -8.28 -8.89
N VAL A 48 1.79 -8.00 -8.33
CA VAL A 48 0.92 -6.89 -8.75
C VAL A 48 1.63 -5.55 -8.56
N LEU A 49 2.23 -5.35 -7.40
CA LEU A 49 2.95 -4.11 -7.09
C LEU A 49 4.15 -3.92 -8.03
N LEU A 50 4.88 -4.99 -8.32
CA LEU A 50 6.01 -4.93 -9.26
C LEU A 50 5.54 -4.50 -10.65
N ASP A 51 4.44 -5.07 -11.15
CA ASP A 51 3.90 -4.73 -12.46
C ASP A 51 3.55 -3.24 -12.54
N GLU A 52 2.95 -2.69 -11.49
CA GLU A 52 2.61 -1.27 -11.47
C GLU A 52 3.85 -0.38 -11.37
N ILE A 53 4.82 -0.74 -10.56
CA ILE A 53 6.09 0.01 -10.43
C ILE A 53 6.81 0.06 -11.77
N LEU A 54 6.82 -1.05 -12.52
CA LEU A 54 7.50 -1.14 -13.82
C LEU A 54 6.83 -0.26 -14.90
N GLU A 55 5.61 0.18 -14.70
CA GLU A 55 4.95 1.15 -15.60
C GLU A 55 5.44 2.58 -15.39
N THR A 56 6.19 2.87 -14.35
CA THR A 56 6.74 4.20 -14.07
C THR A 56 7.74 4.57 -15.17
N THR A 57 7.50 5.70 -15.85
CA THR A 57 8.31 6.15 -16.98
C THR A 57 9.58 6.88 -16.56
N ASP A 58 9.61 7.49 -15.37
CA ASP A 58 10.79 8.13 -14.81
C ASP A 58 11.74 7.04 -14.29
N ASN A 59 12.87 6.83 -14.97
CA ASN A 59 13.81 5.77 -14.65
C ASN A 59 14.42 5.93 -13.25
N ASP A 60 14.77 7.15 -12.85
CA ASP A 60 15.38 7.42 -11.55
C ASP A 60 14.40 7.11 -10.42
N LYS A 61 13.17 7.61 -10.56
CA LYS A 61 12.10 7.33 -9.60
C LYS A 61 11.80 5.85 -9.49
N ARG A 62 11.69 5.16 -10.63
CA ARG A 62 11.41 3.72 -10.67
C ARG A 62 12.48 2.93 -9.94
N GLU A 63 13.76 3.23 -10.16
CA GLU A 63 14.85 2.53 -9.49
C GLU A 63 14.83 2.74 -7.98
N LYS A 64 14.54 3.95 -7.53
CA LYS A 64 14.43 4.27 -6.10
C LYS A 64 13.28 3.53 -5.44
N VAL A 65 12.13 3.49 -6.10
CA VAL A 65 10.95 2.76 -5.61
C VAL A 65 11.23 1.26 -5.56
N LEU A 66 11.96 0.72 -6.54
CA LEU A 66 12.34 -0.69 -6.54
C LEU A 66 13.24 -1.04 -5.35
N LEU A 67 14.08 -0.13 -4.86
CA LEU A 67 14.85 -0.38 -3.65
C LEU A 67 13.95 -0.59 -2.43
N LEU A 68 12.90 0.21 -2.29
CA LEU A 68 11.92 0.02 -1.22
C LEU A 68 11.14 -1.30 -1.41
N TYR A 69 10.77 -1.60 -2.64
CA TYR A 69 10.08 -2.84 -2.99
C TYR A 69 10.89 -4.07 -2.59
N HIS A 70 12.17 -4.10 -2.92
CA HIS A 70 13.04 -5.24 -2.64
C HIS A 70 13.42 -5.38 -1.16
N ALA A 71 13.24 -4.33 -0.36
CA ALA A 71 13.49 -4.38 1.08
C ALA A 71 12.33 -5.01 1.87
N ALA A 72 11.22 -5.35 1.21
CA ALA A 72 10.07 -5.96 1.87
C ALA A 72 10.43 -7.34 2.47
N ALA A 73 9.84 -7.64 3.62
CA ALA A 73 10.13 -8.87 4.35
C ALA A 73 9.46 -10.11 3.74
N GLU A 74 8.31 -9.94 3.09
CA GLU A 74 7.52 -11.03 2.54
C GLU A 74 7.01 -10.66 1.15
N HIS A 75 6.75 -11.66 0.32
CA HIS A 75 6.29 -11.48 -1.05
C HIS A 75 4.98 -12.23 -1.30
N ILE A 76 4.07 -11.59 -2.03
CA ILE A 76 2.78 -12.16 -2.42
C ILE A 76 2.83 -12.48 -3.91
N GLY A 77 2.88 -13.78 -4.25
CA GLY A 77 2.79 -14.23 -5.63
C GLY A 77 1.35 -14.10 -6.16
N PHE A 78 1.24 -13.82 -7.46
CA PHE A 78 -0.05 -13.77 -8.13
C PHE A 78 -0.64 -15.18 -8.24
N THR A 79 -1.95 -15.33 -7.95
CA THR A 79 -2.67 -16.60 -8.04
C THR A 79 -4.02 -16.41 -8.72
N GLU A 80 -4.62 -17.51 -9.16
CA GLU A 80 -5.99 -17.49 -9.71
C GLU A 80 -7.02 -17.02 -8.69
N THR A 81 -6.82 -17.34 -7.42
CA THR A 81 -7.69 -16.89 -6.33
C THR A 81 -7.66 -15.36 -6.22
N ILE A 82 -6.48 -14.76 -6.30
CA ILE A 82 -6.31 -13.30 -6.32
C ILE A 82 -7.03 -12.71 -7.54
N PHE A 83 -6.83 -13.29 -8.71
CA PHE A 83 -7.48 -12.82 -9.93
C PHE A 83 -9.00 -12.85 -9.82
N SER A 84 -9.57 -13.97 -9.36
CA SER A 84 -11.02 -14.13 -9.19
C SER A 84 -11.59 -13.13 -8.19
N ARG A 85 -10.89 -12.91 -7.06
CA ARG A 85 -11.32 -11.93 -6.07
C ARG A 85 -11.29 -10.52 -6.63
N ALA A 86 -10.24 -10.19 -7.39
CA ALA A 86 -10.14 -8.87 -8.04
C ALA A 86 -11.30 -8.62 -8.99
N LYS A 87 -11.73 -9.64 -9.74
CA LYS A 87 -12.89 -9.51 -10.64
C LYS A 87 -14.18 -9.24 -9.88
N GLU A 88 -14.38 -9.85 -8.71
CA GLU A 88 -15.51 -9.52 -7.83
C GLU A 88 -15.46 -8.06 -7.38
N LEU A 89 -14.28 -7.58 -6.96
CA LEU A 89 -14.11 -6.20 -6.49
C LEU A 89 -14.38 -5.17 -7.59
N GLU A 90 -14.02 -5.47 -8.84
CA GLU A 90 -14.29 -4.58 -9.98
C GLU A 90 -15.78 -4.28 -10.14
N GLN A 91 -16.66 -5.16 -9.70
CA GLN A 91 -18.11 -4.94 -9.75
C GLN A 91 -18.57 -3.79 -8.84
N PHE A 92 -17.73 -3.36 -7.90
CA PHE A 92 -17.99 -2.23 -7.01
C PHE A 92 -17.29 -0.95 -7.46
N ASN A 93 -16.95 -0.83 -8.74
CA ASN A 93 -16.23 0.32 -9.31
C ASN A 93 -14.82 0.49 -8.77
N VAL A 94 -14.17 -0.62 -8.42
CA VAL A 94 -12.74 -0.61 -8.09
C VAL A 94 -11.95 -0.81 -9.37
N LYS A 95 -10.95 0.04 -9.62
CA LYS A 95 -10.11 -0.05 -10.82
C LYS A 95 -9.29 -1.35 -10.79
N SER A 96 -8.89 -1.83 -11.97
CA SER A 96 -8.23 -3.14 -12.12
C SER A 96 -7.00 -3.32 -11.24
N PHE A 97 -6.04 -2.38 -11.26
CA PHE A 97 -4.85 -2.50 -10.40
C PHE A 97 -5.21 -2.43 -8.92
N ASP A 98 -6.12 -1.52 -8.56
CA ASP A 98 -6.56 -1.37 -7.17
C ASP A 98 -7.24 -2.63 -6.67
N ALA A 99 -8.08 -3.25 -7.50
CA ALA A 99 -8.73 -4.52 -7.17
C ALA A 99 -7.71 -5.64 -6.95
N LEU A 100 -6.67 -5.69 -7.78
CA LEU A 100 -5.58 -6.67 -7.64
C LEU A 100 -4.76 -6.43 -6.37
N HIS A 101 -4.51 -5.18 -6.01
CA HIS A 101 -3.83 -4.86 -4.74
C HIS A 101 -4.66 -5.30 -3.54
N ILE A 102 -5.95 -4.99 -3.53
CA ILE A 102 -6.85 -5.40 -2.43
C ILE A 102 -6.88 -6.93 -2.33
N ALA A 103 -7.08 -7.61 -3.45
CA ALA A 103 -7.14 -9.07 -3.48
C ALA A 103 -5.84 -9.71 -3.00
N SER A 104 -4.68 -9.15 -3.37
CA SER A 104 -3.37 -9.62 -2.92
C SER A 104 -3.21 -9.44 -1.41
N ALA A 105 -3.60 -8.28 -0.90
CA ALA A 105 -3.55 -7.97 0.53
C ALA A 105 -4.46 -8.88 1.34
N GLU A 106 -5.68 -9.13 0.85
CA GLU A 106 -6.62 -10.06 1.49
C GLU A 106 -6.06 -11.48 1.53
N ALA A 107 -5.47 -11.94 0.43
CA ALA A 107 -4.89 -13.28 0.34
C ALA A 107 -3.76 -13.49 1.34
N ALA A 108 -2.96 -12.47 1.61
CA ALA A 108 -1.88 -12.52 2.59
C ALA A 108 -2.36 -12.29 4.02
N GLY A 109 -3.61 -11.85 4.22
CA GLY A 109 -4.15 -11.57 5.55
C GLY A 109 -3.42 -10.44 6.26
N VAL A 110 -3.08 -9.36 5.53
CA VAL A 110 -2.40 -8.21 6.13
C VAL A 110 -3.30 -7.48 7.13
N ASP A 111 -2.71 -6.72 8.02
CA ASP A 111 -3.46 -5.91 8.98
C ASP A 111 -4.03 -4.64 8.34
N VAL A 112 -3.38 -4.13 7.31
CA VAL A 112 -3.82 -2.92 6.62
C VAL A 112 -3.21 -2.82 5.22
N LEU A 113 -4.00 -2.29 4.27
CA LEU A 113 -3.51 -1.81 2.98
C LEU A 113 -3.48 -0.29 3.05
N LEU A 114 -2.32 0.31 2.81
CA LEU A 114 -2.12 1.75 2.86
C LEU A 114 -2.08 2.34 1.46
N THR A 115 -2.85 3.40 1.26
CA THR A 115 -2.92 4.13 -0.01
C THR A 115 -3.09 5.63 0.23
N THR A 116 -2.49 6.44 -0.64
CA THR A 116 -2.73 7.89 -0.64
C THR A 116 -3.91 8.28 -1.54
N ASP A 117 -4.51 7.33 -2.24
CA ASP A 117 -5.65 7.56 -3.13
C ASP A 117 -6.98 7.48 -2.35
N ARG A 118 -7.59 8.65 -2.13
CA ARG A 118 -8.88 8.74 -1.44
C ARG A 118 -9.98 7.95 -2.17
N LYS A 119 -9.94 7.92 -3.50
CA LYS A 119 -10.93 7.18 -4.29
C LYS A 119 -10.87 5.68 -3.99
N LEU A 120 -9.65 5.14 -3.82
CA LEU A 120 -9.47 3.74 -3.46
C LEU A 120 -10.00 3.47 -2.03
N VAL A 121 -9.69 4.34 -1.07
CA VAL A 121 -10.21 4.20 0.30
C VAL A 121 -11.74 4.13 0.27
N ASN A 122 -12.39 5.03 -0.47
CA ASN A 122 -13.86 5.08 -0.55
C ASN A 122 -14.42 3.85 -1.28
N ALA A 123 -13.77 3.42 -2.36
CA ALA A 123 -14.19 2.23 -3.11
C ALA A 123 -14.09 0.96 -2.25
N ALA A 124 -13.04 0.85 -1.44
CA ALA A 124 -12.87 -0.27 -0.53
C ALA A 124 -14.00 -0.35 0.51
N LYS A 125 -14.43 0.80 1.03
CA LYS A 125 -15.57 0.85 1.96
C LYS A 125 -16.85 0.36 1.30
N ARG A 126 -17.12 0.81 0.06
CA ARG A 126 -18.30 0.36 -0.69
C ARG A 126 -18.27 -1.14 -0.97
N ALA A 127 -17.11 -1.67 -1.28
CA ALA A 127 -16.93 -3.08 -1.62
C ALA A 127 -16.96 -4.00 -0.40
N GLY A 128 -16.80 -3.44 0.81
CA GLY A 128 -16.74 -4.23 2.03
C GLY A 128 -15.54 -5.16 2.05
N THR A 129 -14.34 -4.61 1.85
CA THR A 129 -13.09 -5.40 1.82
C THR A 129 -12.85 -6.12 3.14
N LEU A 130 -12.17 -7.27 3.07
CA LEU A 130 -11.86 -8.10 4.23
C LEU A 130 -10.75 -7.51 5.11
N ILE A 131 -9.98 -6.56 4.57
CA ILE A 131 -8.92 -5.86 5.31
C ILE A 131 -9.17 -4.36 5.25
N PRO A 132 -8.73 -3.59 6.26
CA PRO A 132 -8.85 -2.13 6.22
C PRO A 132 -7.98 -1.54 5.12
N VAL A 133 -8.51 -0.50 4.44
CA VAL A 133 -7.77 0.28 3.43
C VAL A 133 -7.76 1.72 3.92
N LYS A 134 -6.59 2.26 4.22
CA LYS A 134 -6.44 3.56 4.87
C LYS A 134 -5.30 4.40 4.31
N ASN A 135 -5.40 5.70 4.51
CA ASN A 135 -4.29 6.62 4.25
C ASN A 135 -3.16 6.37 5.27
N PRO A 136 -1.89 6.39 4.86
CA PRO A 136 -0.78 6.09 5.76
C PRO A 136 -0.64 7.06 6.93
N LEU A 137 -0.92 8.36 6.72
CA LEU A 137 -0.85 9.35 7.79
C LEU A 137 -1.96 9.13 8.82
N VAL A 138 -3.18 8.89 8.35
CA VAL A 138 -4.33 8.64 9.23
C VAL A 138 -4.13 7.36 10.02
N TRP A 139 -3.71 6.29 9.36
CA TRP A 139 -3.48 4.99 10.01
C TRP A 139 -2.37 5.08 11.07
N LEU A 140 -1.25 5.72 10.72
CA LEU A 140 -0.13 5.85 11.65
C LEU A 140 -0.55 6.64 12.90
N ALA A 141 -1.29 7.73 12.72
CA ALA A 141 -1.80 8.53 13.84
C ALA A 141 -2.70 7.68 14.76
N GLU A 142 -3.59 6.89 14.20
CA GLU A 142 -4.46 5.99 14.98
C GLU A 142 -3.64 4.98 15.79
N VAL A 143 -2.66 4.34 15.14
CA VAL A 143 -1.82 3.33 15.79
C VAL A 143 -1.00 3.92 16.92
N LEU A 144 -0.38 5.08 16.70
CA LEU A 144 0.43 5.74 17.73
C LEU A 144 -0.45 6.22 18.90
N TYR A 145 -1.64 6.73 18.60
CA TYR A 145 -2.58 7.19 19.62
C TYR A 145 -3.03 6.04 20.50
N ASP A 146 -3.37 4.90 19.91
CA ASP A 146 -3.78 3.71 20.66
C ASP A 146 -2.66 3.16 21.55
N ARG A 147 -1.39 3.25 21.10
CA ARG A 147 -0.25 2.78 21.88
C ARG A 147 0.03 3.63 23.10
N GLU A 148 -0.29 4.90 23.07
CA GLU A 148 -0.05 5.84 24.16
C GLU A 148 -1.22 5.93 25.15
N SER A 149 -2.34 5.34 24.80
CA SER A 149 -3.49 5.27 25.66
C SER A 149 -3.44 3.99 26.53
#